data_c840f337eb10b866f80aefb4bc4419aa
#
_entry.id   c840f337eb10b866f80aefb4bc4419aa
#
_cell.length_a   1.000
_cell.length_b   1.000
_cell.length_c   1.000
_cell.angle_alpha   90.00
_cell.angle_beta   90.00
_cell.angle_gamma   90.00
#
_symmetry.space_group_name_H-M   'P 1'
#
loop_
_entity.id
_entity.type
_entity.pdbx_description
1 polymer ?
#
loop_
_entity_poly.entity_id
_entity_poly.type
_entity_poly.pdbx_seq_one_letter_code
_entity_poly.pdbx_strand_id
1 'polypeptide(L)'
;MTEREQLDQLRQINDICLFVKDFDQAVKFYTEVFGMECLSIRRGPTHGSYAEFSFCGTELTLWSRDGIEEILGKDFFRGNGGCFMIAIRLAEQKDVDALSALLLSRGAVCLKKPETYPFGFRACYFADCENNVWEIFS
;
A
#
# COMPACT_ATOMS: atom_id res chain seq x y z
N MET A 1 -18.74 -28.94 -1.48
CA MET A 1 -18.86 -27.46 -1.35
C MET A 1 -19.81 -26.95 -2.40
N THR A 2 -20.83 -26.19 -1.99
CA THR A 2 -21.78 -25.54 -2.90
C THR A 2 -21.10 -24.39 -3.63
N GLU A 3 -21.74 -23.93 -4.72
CA GLU A 3 -21.28 -22.74 -5.45
C GLU A 3 -21.19 -21.51 -4.54
N ARG A 4 -22.20 -21.30 -3.66
CA ARG A 4 -22.19 -20.19 -2.70
C ARG A 4 -21.02 -20.30 -1.71
N GLU A 5 -20.76 -21.47 -1.20
CA GLU A 5 -19.62 -21.69 -0.29
C GLU A 5 -18.30 -21.41 -0.98
N GLN A 6 -18.17 -21.79 -2.25
CA GLN A 6 -16.97 -21.49 -3.04
C GLN A 6 -16.79 -19.97 -3.21
N LEU A 7 -17.86 -19.26 -3.56
CA LEU A 7 -17.82 -17.80 -3.74
C LEU A 7 -17.56 -17.06 -2.42
N ASP A 8 -18.08 -17.58 -1.31
CA ASP A 8 -17.88 -16.94 0.00
C ASP A 8 -16.42 -16.95 0.45
N GLN A 9 -15.59 -17.82 -0.08
CA GLN A 9 -14.14 -17.81 0.16
C GLN A 9 -13.47 -16.52 -0.32
N LEU A 10 -14.07 -15.82 -1.31
CA LEU A 10 -13.54 -14.58 -1.87
C LEU A 10 -13.69 -13.36 -0.92
N ARG A 11 -14.32 -13.53 0.21
CA ARG A 11 -14.55 -12.47 1.19
C ARG A 11 -13.42 -12.31 2.21
N GLN A 12 -12.38 -13.11 2.09
CA GLN A 12 -11.25 -13.08 3.02
C GLN A 12 -10.04 -12.44 2.35
N ILE A 13 -9.51 -11.40 2.97
CA ILE A 13 -8.27 -10.76 2.53
C ILE A 13 -7.14 -11.36 3.37
N ASN A 14 -6.15 -11.96 2.71
CA ASN A 14 -4.95 -12.44 3.37
C ASN A 14 -3.94 -11.31 3.55
N ASP A 15 -3.67 -10.59 2.48
CA ASP A 15 -2.74 -9.47 2.47
C ASP A 15 -3.09 -8.50 1.35
N ILE A 16 -2.51 -7.32 1.42
CA ILE A 16 -2.57 -6.32 0.36
C ILE A 16 -1.17 -6.26 -0.25
N CYS A 17 -1.03 -6.68 -1.51
CA CYS A 17 0.25 -6.74 -2.18
C CYS A 17 0.44 -5.56 -3.14
N LEU A 18 1.52 -4.82 -2.95
CA LEU A 18 1.94 -3.76 -3.85
C LEU A 18 3.07 -4.26 -4.73
N PHE A 19 2.95 -4.04 -6.03
CA PHE A 19 4.00 -4.37 -6.97
C PHE A 19 4.93 -3.17 -7.12
N VAL A 20 6.20 -3.36 -6.79
CA VAL A 20 7.15 -2.25 -6.71
C VAL A 20 8.28 -2.41 -7.72
N LYS A 21 8.68 -1.30 -8.32
CA LYS A 21 9.76 -1.26 -9.29
C LYS A 21 11.12 -1.25 -8.58
N ASP A 22 11.28 -0.40 -7.58
CA ASP A 22 12.49 -0.33 -6.75
C ASP A 22 12.18 -0.92 -5.38
N PHE A 23 12.48 -2.20 -5.22
CA PHE A 23 12.14 -2.95 -4.02
C PHE A 23 12.84 -2.41 -2.77
N ASP A 24 14.13 -2.14 -2.86
CA ASP A 24 14.90 -1.68 -1.69
C ASP A 24 14.44 -0.29 -1.23
N GLN A 25 14.15 0.60 -2.17
CA GLN A 25 13.59 1.91 -1.85
C GLN A 25 12.21 1.79 -1.22
N ALA A 26 11.36 0.89 -1.71
CA ALA A 26 10.04 0.67 -1.15
C ALA A 26 10.12 0.13 0.28
N VAL A 27 10.97 -0.85 0.54
CA VAL A 27 11.20 -1.37 1.90
C VAL A 27 11.63 -0.24 2.83
N LYS A 28 12.57 0.57 2.39
CA LYS A 28 13.05 1.72 3.17
C LYS A 28 11.93 2.72 3.45
N PHE A 29 11.11 3.03 2.45
CA PHE A 29 9.99 3.96 2.59
C PHE A 29 9.00 3.48 3.66
N TYR A 30 8.51 2.25 3.55
CA TYR A 30 7.53 1.73 4.49
C TYR A 30 8.08 1.57 5.90
N THR A 31 9.36 1.26 6.03
CA THR A 31 10.02 1.15 7.32
C THR A 31 10.31 2.51 7.95
N GLU A 32 10.92 3.43 7.20
CA GLU A 32 11.43 4.69 7.75
C GLU A 32 10.42 5.83 7.70
N VAL A 33 9.64 5.95 6.61
CA VAL A 33 8.67 7.04 6.47
C VAL A 33 7.35 6.69 7.14
N PHE A 34 6.77 5.54 6.82
CA PHE A 34 5.51 5.09 7.43
C PHE A 34 5.70 4.40 8.77
N GLY A 35 6.92 4.04 9.15
CA GLY A 35 7.21 3.43 10.45
C GLY A 35 6.60 2.05 10.64
N MET A 36 6.39 1.30 9.57
CA MET A 36 5.80 -0.04 9.65
C MET A 36 6.84 -1.07 10.08
N GLU A 37 6.38 -2.07 10.84
CA GLU A 37 7.22 -3.20 11.23
C GLU A 37 7.38 -4.17 10.07
N CYS A 38 8.62 -4.38 9.63
CA CYS A 38 8.96 -5.38 8.62
C CYS A 38 9.06 -6.75 9.29
N LEU A 39 8.21 -7.70 8.86
CA LEU A 39 8.17 -9.04 9.44
C LEU A 39 9.17 -9.99 8.76
N SER A 40 9.34 -9.86 7.45
CA SER A 40 10.27 -10.69 6.70
C SER A 40 10.64 -10.06 5.37
N ILE A 41 11.82 -10.42 4.87
CA ILE A 41 12.29 -10.07 3.52
C ILE A 41 12.85 -11.34 2.92
N ARG A 42 12.44 -11.64 1.68
CA ARG A 42 12.98 -12.73 0.89
C ARG A 42 13.55 -12.19 -0.39
N ARG A 43 14.81 -12.51 -0.65
CA ARG A 43 15.50 -12.23 -1.91
C ARG A 43 15.93 -13.56 -2.50
N GLY A 44 15.51 -13.83 -3.69
CA GLY A 44 15.84 -15.09 -4.33
C GLY A 44 16.30 -14.92 -5.77
N PRO A 45 16.91 -15.96 -6.37
CA PRO A 45 17.31 -15.93 -7.77
C PRO A 45 16.11 -16.00 -8.72
N THR A 46 14.94 -16.38 -8.21
CA THR A 46 13.71 -16.51 -8.99
C THR A 46 12.55 -15.80 -8.30
N HIS A 47 11.56 -15.34 -9.08
CA HIS A 47 10.33 -14.69 -8.63
C HIS A 47 10.56 -13.39 -7.85
N GLY A 48 11.72 -12.74 -8.07
CA GLY A 48 12.01 -11.42 -7.52
C GLY A 48 12.16 -11.38 -6.00
N SER A 49 11.97 -10.20 -5.45
CA SER A 49 12.07 -9.92 -4.02
C SER A 49 10.69 -9.67 -3.40
N TYR A 50 10.53 -10.07 -2.15
CA TYR A 50 9.26 -10.03 -1.44
C TYR A 50 9.46 -9.61 0.00
N ALA A 51 8.63 -8.72 0.50
CA ALA A 51 8.65 -8.27 1.89
C ALA A 51 7.25 -8.28 2.50
N GLU A 52 7.18 -8.54 3.79
CA GLU A 52 5.93 -8.53 4.55
C GLU A 52 6.02 -7.52 5.68
N PHE A 53 4.97 -6.73 5.84
CA PHE A 53 4.84 -5.74 6.90
C PHE A 53 3.57 -5.99 7.70
N SER A 54 3.64 -5.73 9.01
CA SER A 54 2.47 -5.78 9.88
C SER A 54 1.51 -4.64 9.53
N PHE A 55 0.23 -4.95 9.34
CA PHE A 55 -0.79 -3.99 8.92
C PHE A 55 -2.15 -4.35 9.50
N CYS A 56 -2.43 -3.89 10.73
CA CYS A 56 -3.75 -3.94 11.39
C CYS A 56 -4.58 -5.23 11.16
N GLY A 57 -4.07 -6.37 11.61
CA GLY A 57 -4.81 -7.64 11.50
C GLY A 57 -4.70 -8.34 10.15
N THR A 58 -3.98 -7.74 9.22
CA THR A 58 -3.58 -8.35 7.96
C THR A 58 -2.11 -8.03 7.71
N GLU A 59 -1.65 -8.13 6.48
CA GLU A 59 -0.30 -7.79 6.08
C GLU A 59 -0.32 -6.88 4.86
N LEU A 60 0.62 -5.95 4.82
CA LEU A 60 1.02 -5.27 3.61
C LEU A 60 2.24 -6.00 3.06
N THR A 61 2.21 -6.37 1.80
CA THR A 61 3.32 -7.06 1.17
C THR A 61 3.85 -6.24 0.00
N LEU A 62 5.15 -6.34 -0.24
CA LEU A 62 5.79 -5.75 -1.40
C LEU A 62 6.36 -6.87 -2.23
N TRP A 63 6.08 -6.87 -3.53
CA TRP A 63 6.66 -7.83 -4.46
C TRP A 63 7.26 -7.07 -5.64
N SER A 64 8.51 -7.31 -5.93
CA SER A 64 9.17 -6.65 -7.06
C SER A 64 8.50 -7.03 -8.37
N ARG A 65 8.37 -6.04 -9.28
CA ARG A 65 7.67 -6.22 -10.55
C ARG A 65 8.29 -7.33 -11.41
N ASP A 66 9.62 -7.48 -11.36
CA ASP A 66 10.31 -8.54 -12.09
C ASP A 66 9.85 -9.93 -11.65
N GLY A 67 9.53 -10.10 -10.37
CA GLY A 67 8.98 -11.36 -9.87
C GLY A 67 7.60 -11.68 -10.43
N ILE A 68 6.74 -10.69 -10.52
CA ILE A 68 5.41 -10.85 -11.13
C ILE A 68 5.51 -11.07 -12.64
N GLU A 69 6.42 -10.37 -13.29
CA GLU A 69 6.64 -10.53 -14.74
C GLU A 69 7.10 -11.94 -15.11
N GLU A 70 7.83 -12.63 -14.25
CA GLU A 70 8.17 -14.03 -14.45
C GLU A 70 6.94 -14.94 -14.51
N ILE A 71 5.87 -14.58 -13.80
CA ILE A 71 4.64 -15.37 -13.72
C ILE A 71 3.62 -14.93 -14.77
N LEU A 72 3.40 -13.62 -14.91
CA LEU A 72 2.31 -13.06 -15.72
C LEU A 72 2.76 -12.52 -17.08
N GLY A 73 4.08 -12.46 -17.34
CA GLY A 73 4.64 -11.99 -18.60
C GLY A 73 5.26 -10.61 -18.49
N LYS A 74 6.25 -10.35 -19.34
CA LYS A 74 7.06 -9.12 -19.34
C LYS A 74 6.24 -7.85 -19.61
N ASP A 75 5.10 -7.97 -20.26
CA ASP A 75 4.27 -6.84 -20.64
C ASP A 75 3.16 -6.54 -19.63
N PHE A 76 3.16 -7.24 -18.49
CA PHE A 76 2.10 -7.08 -17.48
C PHE A 76 2.02 -5.63 -16.97
N PHE A 77 3.16 -4.99 -16.74
CA PHE A 77 3.21 -3.59 -16.27
C PHE A 77 3.44 -2.63 -17.45
N ARG A 78 2.45 -2.52 -18.33
CA ARG A 78 2.48 -1.49 -19.36
C ARG A 78 2.05 -0.16 -18.77
N GLY A 79 2.95 0.84 -18.84
CA GLY A 79 2.67 2.18 -18.34
C GLY A 79 3.26 2.44 -16.96
N ASN A 80 2.95 3.62 -16.46
CA ASN A 80 3.51 4.12 -15.20
C ASN A 80 2.52 3.93 -14.08
N GLY A 81 3.00 3.45 -12.96
CA GLY A 81 2.33 3.72 -11.74
C GLY A 81 1.70 2.57 -11.03
N GLY A 82 1.32 2.88 -9.82
CA GLY A 82 0.70 1.99 -8.89
C GLY A 82 -0.65 1.48 -9.37
N CYS A 83 -0.94 0.24 -9.04
CA CYS A 83 -2.13 -0.41 -9.56
C CYS A 83 -3.40 -0.07 -8.79
N PHE A 84 -3.29 0.46 -7.55
CA PHE A 84 -4.47 0.74 -6.73
C PHE A 84 -4.19 1.70 -5.58
N MET A 85 -5.29 2.19 -4.99
CA MET A 85 -5.26 3.06 -3.82
C MET A 85 -5.61 2.24 -2.58
N ILE A 86 -4.93 2.52 -1.47
CA ILE A 86 -5.26 1.97 -0.17
C ILE A 86 -5.84 3.09 0.67
N ALA A 87 -7.01 2.87 1.26
CA ALA A 87 -7.68 3.84 2.10
C ALA A 87 -7.58 3.44 3.58
N ILE A 88 -7.18 4.40 4.42
CA ILE A 88 -7.07 4.25 5.86
C ILE A 88 -8.12 5.16 6.52
N ARG A 89 -9.03 4.58 7.27
CA ARG A 89 -10.02 5.35 8.02
C ARG A 89 -9.52 5.59 9.45
N LEU A 90 -9.49 6.86 9.85
CA LEU A 90 -9.15 7.27 11.21
C LEU A 90 -10.43 7.47 12.04
N ALA A 91 -10.26 7.53 13.35
CA ALA A 91 -11.38 7.68 14.27
C ALA A 91 -12.03 9.06 14.16
N GLU A 92 -11.23 10.13 14.04
CA GLU A 92 -11.71 11.50 14.07
C GLU A 92 -11.06 12.35 12.98
N GLN A 93 -11.79 13.38 12.52
CA GLN A 93 -11.30 14.28 11.46
C GLN A 93 -10.03 15.03 11.85
N LYS A 94 -9.89 15.42 13.12
CA LYS A 94 -8.66 16.07 13.61
C LYS A 94 -7.42 15.19 13.47
N ASP A 95 -7.61 13.87 13.53
CA ASP A 95 -6.50 12.91 13.37
C ASP A 95 -5.95 12.90 11.94
N VAL A 96 -6.79 13.24 10.97
CA VAL A 96 -6.37 13.36 9.57
C VAL A 96 -5.33 14.46 9.41
N ASP A 97 -5.59 15.64 10.01
CA ASP A 97 -4.65 16.76 9.97
C ASP A 97 -3.36 16.45 10.72
N ALA A 98 -3.47 15.85 11.90
CA ALA A 98 -2.31 15.49 12.72
C ALA A 98 -1.40 14.47 12.01
N LEU A 99 -1.98 13.42 11.45
CA LEU A 99 -1.23 12.40 10.74
C LEU A 99 -0.61 12.96 9.46
N SER A 100 -1.34 13.78 8.73
CA SER A 100 -0.82 14.46 7.54
C SER A 100 0.44 15.28 7.85
N ALA A 101 0.39 16.08 8.91
CA ALA A 101 1.54 16.88 9.33
C ALA A 101 2.74 16.00 9.72
N LEU A 102 2.49 14.90 10.44
CA LEU A 102 3.55 13.95 10.81
C LEU A 102 4.18 13.32 9.59
N LEU A 103 3.39 12.83 8.64
CA LEU A 103 3.92 12.19 7.42
C LEU A 103 4.75 13.17 6.59
N LEU A 104 4.31 14.42 6.48
CA LEU A 104 5.10 15.45 5.80
C LEU A 104 6.45 15.66 6.49
N SER A 105 6.46 15.71 7.83
CA SER A 105 7.71 15.87 8.59
C SER A 105 8.67 14.70 8.42
N ARG A 106 8.15 13.52 8.07
CA ARG A 106 8.94 12.31 7.81
C ARG A 106 9.34 12.15 6.34
N GLY A 107 8.99 13.10 5.49
CA GLY A 107 9.40 13.12 4.09
C GLY A 107 8.42 12.50 3.10
N ALA A 108 7.18 12.22 3.52
CA ALA A 108 6.16 11.71 2.61
C ALA A 108 5.73 12.78 1.61
N VAL A 109 5.39 12.35 0.40
CA VAL A 109 4.90 13.22 -0.67
C VAL A 109 3.39 13.36 -0.54
N CYS A 110 2.93 14.58 -0.21
CA CYS A 110 1.50 14.87 -0.13
C CYS A 110 0.96 15.23 -1.51
N LEU A 111 0.02 14.45 -2.00
CA LEU A 111 -0.66 14.70 -3.27
C LEU A 111 -1.78 15.73 -3.11
N LYS A 112 -2.47 15.66 -1.97
CA LYS A 112 -3.54 16.62 -1.63
C LYS A 112 -3.64 16.78 -0.12
N LYS A 113 -3.61 18.01 0.33
CA LYS A 113 -3.72 18.37 1.75
C LYS A 113 -5.11 18.03 2.30
N PRO A 114 -5.24 17.86 3.64
CA PRO A 114 -6.55 17.63 4.26
C PRO A 114 -7.59 18.64 3.81
N GLU A 115 -8.72 18.13 3.37
CA GLU A 115 -9.85 18.91 2.91
C GLU A 115 -11.14 18.21 3.32
N THR A 116 -12.15 18.98 3.68
CA THR A 116 -13.48 18.44 3.97
C THR A 116 -14.31 18.47 2.69
N TYR A 117 -14.80 17.28 2.30
CA TYR A 117 -15.55 17.10 1.05
C TYR A 117 -17.07 17.21 1.31
N PRO A 118 -17.85 17.56 0.27
CA PRO A 118 -19.30 17.70 0.42
C PRO A 118 -20.03 16.46 0.89
N PHE A 119 -19.44 15.26 0.68
CA PHE A 119 -20.00 14.00 1.14
C PHE A 119 -19.73 13.70 2.62
N GLY A 120 -19.14 14.66 3.36
CA GLY A 120 -19.02 14.59 4.82
C GLY A 120 -17.70 14.04 5.36
N PHE A 121 -16.78 13.61 4.50
CA PHE A 121 -15.46 13.13 4.93
C PHE A 121 -14.40 14.22 4.81
N ARG A 122 -13.45 14.19 5.75
CA ARG A 122 -12.20 14.91 5.65
C ARG A 122 -11.11 13.94 5.23
N ALA A 123 -10.39 14.25 4.17
CA ALA A 123 -9.41 13.34 3.60
C ALA A 123 -8.16 14.07 3.11
N CYS A 124 -7.05 13.34 3.11
CA CYS A 124 -5.82 13.75 2.44
C CYS A 124 -5.24 12.56 1.68
N TYR A 125 -4.34 12.85 0.75
CA TYR A 125 -3.80 11.83 -0.15
C TYR A 125 -2.28 11.94 -0.18
N PHE A 126 -1.62 10.79 -0.04
CA PHE A 126 -0.18 10.68 -0.10
C PHE A 126 0.24 9.67 -1.15
N ALA A 127 1.43 9.86 -1.69
CA ALA A 127 2.06 8.88 -2.57
C ALA A 127 3.20 8.19 -1.84
N ASP A 128 3.37 6.89 -2.09
CA ASP A 128 4.59 6.20 -1.71
C ASP A 128 5.69 6.44 -2.76
N CYS A 129 6.86 5.81 -2.57
CA CYS A 129 7.99 5.96 -3.48
C CYS A 129 7.76 5.39 -4.90
N GLU A 130 6.70 4.61 -5.09
CA GLU A 130 6.29 4.01 -6.37
C GLU A 130 5.02 4.65 -6.94
N ASN A 131 4.59 5.78 -6.38
CA ASN A 131 3.36 6.49 -6.75
C ASN A 131 2.07 5.72 -6.50
N ASN A 132 2.08 4.75 -5.59
CA ASN A 132 0.85 4.17 -5.09
C ASN A 132 0.16 5.20 -4.19
N VAL A 133 -1.13 5.34 -4.35
CA VAL A 133 -1.90 6.36 -3.63
C VAL A 133 -2.45 5.78 -2.33
N TRP A 134 -2.26 6.54 -1.26
CA TRP A 134 -2.81 6.26 0.05
C TRP A 134 -3.77 7.38 0.43
N GLU A 135 -5.02 7.02 0.73
CA GLU A 135 -6.01 7.95 1.26
C GLU A 135 -6.08 7.80 2.78
N ILE A 136 -6.07 8.93 3.47
CA ILE A 136 -6.26 8.98 4.93
C ILE A 136 -7.49 9.84 5.16
N PHE A 137 -8.50 9.28 5.79
CA PHE A 137 -9.78 9.97 5.92
C PHE A 137 -10.52 9.66 7.23
N SER A 138 -11.48 10.50 7.52
CA SER A 138 -12.45 10.27 8.58
C SER A 138 -13.78 10.97 8.27
#